data_a022f15967420151f8a93f69a441e72c
#
_entry.id   a022f15967420151f8a93f69a441e72c
#
_cell.length_a   1.000
_cell.length_b   1.000
_cell.length_c   1.000
_cell.angle_alpha   90.00
_cell.angle_beta   90.00
_cell.angle_gamma   90.00
#
_symmetry.space_group_name_H-M   'P 1'
#
loop_
_entity.id
_entity.type
_entity.pdbx_description
1 polymer ?
#
loop_
_entity_poly.entity_id
_entity_poly.type
_entity_poly.pdbx_seq_one_letter_code
_entity_poly.pdbx_strand_id
1 'polypeptide(L)'
;FSLFAIFPNMLQSMPKSGGWLNSVKVVLGFLELALALKFLSVADLAYGWRLLDREVFIVLWIAIFALLGFYLLGKIKFSHDSDLKYVSVPRLFMSIISFAFAIYMIPGLWGAPLKAISAFAPPLYTQDFNLYDSEVHAAFDDYELGMEYARKNNKPVMIDFSGYGCVNCRKMEASVWTDARVKDLLEKDYVLIT
;
A
#
# COMPACT_ATOMS: atom_id res chain seq x y z
N PHE A 1 0.85 22.71 18.57
CA PHE A 1 1.11 23.32 19.89
C PHE A 1 0.63 24.78 19.94
N SER A 2 0.90 25.61 18.92
CA SER A 2 0.51 27.04 18.91
C SER A 2 -1.01 27.26 19.03
N LEU A 3 -1.83 26.39 18.43
CA LEU A 3 -3.31 26.50 18.48
C LEU A 3 -3.85 26.29 19.92
N PHE A 4 -3.25 25.38 20.67
CA PHE A 4 -3.61 25.13 22.08
C PHE A 4 -3.13 26.24 23.04
N ALA A 5 -2.06 26.96 22.68
CA ALA A 5 -1.60 28.11 23.45
C ALA A 5 -2.54 29.33 23.29
N ILE A 6 -3.18 29.47 22.14
CA ILE A 6 -4.11 30.58 21.83
C ILE A 6 -5.50 30.33 22.45
N PHE A 7 -5.92 29.07 22.55
CA PHE A 7 -7.25 28.68 23.05
C PHE A 7 -7.17 27.71 24.23
N PRO A 8 -6.71 28.13 25.43
CA PRO A 8 -6.60 27.26 26.61
C PRO A 8 -7.95 26.69 27.07
N ASN A 9 -9.05 27.40 26.82
CA ASN A 9 -10.40 26.93 27.15
C ASN A 9 -10.85 25.72 26.29
N MET A 10 -10.24 25.49 25.14
CA MET A 10 -10.51 24.33 24.30
C MET A 10 -10.01 23.03 24.97
N LEU A 11 -8.96 23.10 25.78
CA LEU A 11 -8.48 21.98 26.60
C LEU A 11 -9.41 21.68 27.80
N GLN A 12 -10.04 22.71 28.37
CA GLN A 12 -10.97 22.53 29.49
C GLN A 12 -12.36 22.05 29.04
N SER A 13 -12.78 22.37 27.82
CA SER A 13 -14.02 21.92 27.21
C SER A 13 -13.92 20.53 26.57
N MET A 14 -12.73 19.90 26.51
CA MET A 14 -12.61 18.50 26.13
C MET A 14 -13.38 17.68 27.18
N PRO A 15 -14.48 16.98 26.79
CA PRO A 15 -15.20 16.14 27.73
C PRO A 15 -14.19 15.16 28.32
N LYS A 16 -14.26 14.94 29.64
CA LYS A 16 -13.42 13.97 30.36
C LYS A 16 -13.23 12.79 29.44
N SER A 17 -12.02 12.57 28.99
CA SER A 17 -11.64 11.72 27.85
C SER A 17 -12.06 10.26 28.07
N GLY A 18 -13.38 10.03 28.02
CA GLY A 18 -13.99 8.71 28.00
C GLY A 18 -13.69 8.04 26.66
N GLY A 19 -14.24 6.90 26.42
CA GLY A 19 -13.97 5.99 25.32
C GLY A 19 -13.68 6.52 23.90
N TRP A 20 -13.97 7.82 23.61
CA TRP A 20 -13.63 8.46 22.34
C TRP A 20 -12.12 8.52 22.08
N LEU A 21 -11.34 9.00 23.07
CA LEU A 21 -9.89 9.08 22.93
C LEU A 21 -9.25 7.69 22.81
N ASN A 22 -9.79 6.71 23.51
CA ASN A 22 -9.36 5.31 23.38
C ASN A 22 -9.63 4.78 21.96
N SER A 23 -10.83 5.07 21.42
CA SER A 23 -11.14 4.68 20.02
C SER A 23 -10.18 5.28 19.01
N VAL A 24 -9.78 6.55 19.17
CA VAL A 24 -8.76 7.19 18.31
C VAL A 24 -7.42 6.48 18.43
N LYS A 25 -6.98 6.15 19.65
CA LYS A 25 -5.72 5.41 19.87
C LYS A 25 -5.72 4.05 19.17
N VAL A 26 -6.83 3.32 19.27
CA VAL A 26 -6.96 2.01 18.63
C VAL A 26 -6.94 2.14 17.11
N VAL A 27 -7.67 3.10 16.54
CA VAL A 27 -7.64 3.36 15.08
C VAL A 27 -6.22 3.68 14.61
N LEU A 28 -5.51 4.57 15.33
CA LEU A 28 -4.12 4.89 15.02
C LEU A 28 -3.22 3.65 15.13
N GLY A 29 -3.41 2.80 16.13
CA GLY A 29 -2.68 1.54 16.27
C GLY A 29 -2.86 0.61 15.08
N PHE A 30 -4.07 0.48 14.51
CA PHE A 30 -4.29 -0.28 13.28
C PHE A 30 -3.57 0.33 12.08
N LEU A 31 -3.56 1.66 11.96
CA LEU A 31 -2.84 2.36 10.89
C LEU A 31 -1.32 2.22 11.04
N GLU A 32 -0.81 2.33 12.27
CA GLU A 32 0.61 2.10 12.58
C GLU A 32 1.04 0.67 12.23
N LEU A 33 0.19 -0.33 12.54
CA LEU A 33 0.45 -1.72 12.19
C LEU A 33 0.51 -1.92 10.67
N ALA A 34 -0.40 -1.30 9.92
CA ALA A 34 -0.38 -1.34 8.46
C ALA A 34 0.90 -0.71 7.89
N LEU A 35 1.33 0.44 8.43
CA LEU A 35 2.57 1.10 8.04
C LEU A 35 3.82 0.30 8.46
N ALA A 36 3.81 -0.32 9.62
CA ALA A 36 4.91 -1.18 10.07
C ALA A 36 5.12 -2.35 9.10
N LEU A 37 4.03 -2.99 8.63
CA LEU A 37 4.12 -4.02 7.59
C LEU A 37 4.71 -3.49 6.28
N LYS A 38 4.41 -2.23 5.90
CA LYS A 38 5.03 -1.60 4.73
C LYS A 38 6.54 -1.50 4.87
N PHE A 39 7.04 -1.00 6.01
CA PHE A 39 8.48 -0.90 6.23
C PHE A 39 9.15 -2.28 6.32
N LEU A 40 8.47 -3.25 6.96
CA LEU A 40 8.96 -4.61 7.03
C LEU A 40 9.05 -5.25 5.64
N SER A 41 8.06 -5.01 4.77
CA SER A 41 8.09 -5.47 3.38
C SER A 41 9.25 -4.88 2.57
N VAL A 42 9.59 -3.59 2.79
CA VAL A 42 10.77 -2.99 2.15
C VAL A 42 12.07 -3.64 2.64
N ALA A 43 12.17 -3.93 3.93
CA ALA A 43 13.31 -4.66 4.50
C ALA A 43 13.39 -6.10 3.96
N ASP A 44 12.25 -6.79 3.88
CA ASP A 44 12.13 -8.13 3.33
C ASP A 44 12.64 -8.21 1.88
N LEU A 45 12.25 -7.26 1.04
CA LEU A 45 12.74 -7.13 -0.33
C LEU A 45 14.25 -6.86 -0.39
N ALA A 46 14.75 -5.97 0.49
CA ALA A 46 16.17 -5.60 0.50
C ALA A 46 17.08 -6.75 0.94
N TYR A 47 16.61 -7.59 1.88
CA TYR A 47 17.35 -8.76 2.36
C TYR A 47 17.04 -10.06 1.61
N GLY A 48 16.02 -10.04 0.73
CA GLY A 48 15.65 -11.20 -0.07
C GLY A 48 15.04 -12.35 0.74
N TRP A 49 14.38 -12.07 1.88
CA TRP A 49 13.79 -13.12 2.74
C TRP A 49 12.56 -13.78 2.11
N ARG A 50 11.81 -13.03 1.27
CA ARG A 50 10.59 -13.50 0.61
C ARG A 50 9.51 -14.00 1.59
N LEU A 51 9.35 -13.31 2.71
CA LEU A 51 8.34 -13.58 3.74
C LEU A 51 7.07 -12.75 3.54
N LEU A 52 7.24 -11.53 3.00
CA LEU A 52 6.17 -10.56 2.76
C LEU A 52 6.03 -10.25 1.26
N ASP A 53 5.96 -11.31 0.47
CA ASP A 53 5.62 -11.20 -0.94
C ASP A 53 4.24 -10.50 -1.09
N ARG A 54 3.94 -10.01 -2.28
CA ARG A 54 2.82 -9.10 -2.50
C ARG A 54 1.47 -9.65 -2.00
N GLU A 55 1.17 -10.92 -2.26
CA GLU A 55 -0.08 -11.55 -1.81
C GLU A 55 -0.18 -11.63 -0.29
N VAL A 56 0.89 -11.99 0.39
CA VAL A 56 0.93 -12.07 1.86
C VAL A 56 0.71 -10.69 2.46
N PHE A 57 1.39 -9.68 1.92
CA PHE A 57 1.23 -8.29 2.33
C PHE A 57 -0.23 -7.82 2.16
N ILE A 58 -0.85 -8.09 1.00
CA ILE A 58 -2.23 -7.69 0.72
C ILE A 58 -3.22 -8.42 1.63
N VAL A 59 -3.05 -9.72 1.87
CA VAL A 59 -3.88 -10.49 2.81
C VAL A 59 -3.84 -9.88 4.20
N LEU A 60 -2.66 -9.55 4.71
CA LEU A 60 -2.50 -8.92 6.03
C LEU A 60 -3.16 -7.54 6.08
N TRP A 61 -3.01 -6.73 5.04
CA TRP A 61 -3.68 -5.43 4.95
C TRP A 61 -5.21 -5.57 4.90
N ILE A 62 -5.74 -6.49 4.11
CA ILE A 62 -7.18 -6.80 4.08
C ILE A 62 -7.67 -7.16 5.49
N ALA A 63 -6.95 -8.04 6.19
CA ALA A 63 -7.30 -8.44 7.55
C ALA A 63 -7.28 -7.26 8.53
N ILE A 64 -6.25 -6.41 8.49
CA ILE A 64 -6.13 -5.22 9.35
C ILE A 64 -7.31 -4.27 9.12
N PHE A 65 -7.61 -3.92 7.88
CA PHE A 65 -8.70 -2.97 7.58
C PHE A 65 -10.08 -3.58 7.80
N ALA A 66 -10.28 -4.88 7.60
CA ALA A 66 -11.51 -5.57 7.96
C ALA A 66 -11.72 -5.57 9.48
N LEU A 67 -10.69 -5.91 10.27
CA LEU A 67 -10.74 -5.86 11.74
C LEU A 67 -10.99 -4.43 12.25
N LEU A 68 -10.36 -3.42 11.65
CA LEU A 68 -10.64 -2.02 11.94
C LEU A 68 -12.12 -1.67 11.67
N GLY A 69 -12.68 -2.13 10.55
CA GLY A 69 -14.10 -1.97 10.24
C GLY A 69 -15.01 -2.58 11.30
N PHE A 70 -14.73 -3.81 11.74
CA PHE A 70 -15.47 -4.48 12.82
C PHE A 70 -15.31 -3.78 14.17
N TYR A 71 -14.12 -3.27 14.48
CA TYR A 71 -13.88 -2.46 15.66
C TYR A 71 -14.74 -1.19 15.66
N LEU A 72 -14.76 -0.47 14.56
CA LEU A 72 -15.56 0.76 14.41
C LEU A 72 -17.05 0.50 14.55
N LEU A 73 -17.56 -0.66 14.11
CA LEU A 73 -18.94 -1.10 14.34
C LEU A 73 -19.22 -1.55 15.78
N GLY A 74 -18.19 -1.61 16.66
CA GLY A 74 -18.32 -2.05 18.04
C GLY A 74 -18.49 -3.57 18.19
N LYS A 75 -18.16 -4.36 17.15
CA LYS A 75 -18.17 -5.83 17.22
C LYS A 75 -16.94 -6.39 17.91
N ILE A 76 -15.83 -5.67 17.86
CA ILE A 76 -14.59 -5.98 18.57
C ILE A 76 -14.43 -4.94 19.67
N LYS A 77 -14.08 -5.38 20.88
CA LYS A 77 -13.84 -4.52 22.04
C LYS A 77 -12.50 -4.87 22.66
N PHE A 78 -11.76 -3.85 23.06
CA PHE A 78 -10.54 -3.98 23.85
C PHE A 78 -10.80 -3.61 25.31
N SER A 79 -9.90 -3.98 26.22
CA SER A 79 -10.06 -3.89 27.67
C SER A 79 -10.38 -2.49 28.22
N HIS A 80 -10.04 -1.44 27.48
CA HIS A 80 -10.27 -0.04 27.89
C HIS A 80 -11.38 0.65 27.07
N ASP A 81 -12.11 -0.09 26.25
CA ASP A 81 -13.22 0.46 25.49
C ASP A 81 -14.46 0.63 26.35
N SER A 82 -15.13 1.77 26.19
CA SER A 82 -16.46 1.98 26.77
C SER A 82 -17.53 1.21 25.99
N ASP A 83 -18.58 0.81 26.70
CA ASP A 83 -19.73 0.14 26.06
C ASP A 83 -20.42 1.08 25.06
N LEU A 84 -20.46 0.63 23.81
CA LEU A 84 -21.19 1.29 22.75
C LEU A 84 -22.63 0.80 22.72
N LYS A 85 -23.56 1.64 23.23
CA LYS A 85 -25.00 1.36 23.08
C LYS A 85 -25.46 1.58 21.62
N TYR A 86 -24.87 2.56 20.93
CA TYR A 86 -25.19 2.93 19.55
C TYR A 86 -23.92 3.26 18.76
N VAL A 87 -23.92 2.93 17.47
CA VAL A 87 -22.86 3.35 16.54
C VAL A 87 -23.17 4.75 16.08
N SER A 88 -22.27 5.71 16.33
CA SER A 88 -22.44 7.08 15.83
C SER A 88 -22.24 7.14 14.32
N VAL A 89 -22.88 8.11 13.67
CA VAL A 89 -22.80 8.30 12.21
C VAL A 89 -21.36 8.41 11.71
N PRO A 90 -20.44 9.19 12.32
CA PRO A 90 -19.04 9.23 11.89
C PRO A 90 -18.33 7.87 11.98
N ARG A 91 -18.59 7.08 13.03
CA ARG A 91 -18.01 5.74 13.17
C ARG A 91 -18.52 4.80 12.09
N LEU A 92 -19.79 4.89 11.73
CA LEU A 92 -20.38 4.10 10.64
C LEU A 92 -19.70 4.43 9.31
N PHE A 93 -19.55 5.73 8.97
CA PHE A 93 -18.86 6.13 7.74
C PHE A 93 -17.40 5.65 7.69
N MET A 94 -16.67 5.79 8.79
CA MET A 94 -15.29 5.30 8.88
C MET A 94 -15.21 3.77 8.72
N SER A 95 -16.17 3.03 9.25
CA SER A 95 -16.29 1.59 9.08
C SER A 95 -16.53 1.22 7.61
N ILE A 96 -17.45 1.92 6.95
CA ILE A 96 -17.73 1.71 5.52
C ILE A 96 -16.48 1.97 4.68
N ILE A 97 -15.75 3.06 4.94
CA ILE A 97 -14.48 3.36 4.26
C ILE A 97 -13.46 2.24 4.47
N SER A 98 -13.35 1.74 5.71
CA SER A 98 -12.41 0.65 6.04
C SER A 98 -12.74 -0.65 5.30
N PHE A 99 -14.01 -1.05 5.27
CA PHE A 99 -14.45 -2.23 4.52
C PHE A 99 -14.32 -2.03 3.01
N ALA A 100 -14.70 -0.87 2.48
CA ALA A 100 -14.55 -0.55 1.06
C ALA A 100 -13.09 -0.64 0.63
N PHE A 101 -12.16 -0.15 1.47
CA PHE A 101 -10.73 -0.26 1.23
C PHE A 101 -10.24 -1.72 1.27
N ALA A 102 -10.71 -2.52 2.25
CA ALA A 102 -10.40 -3.94 2.31
C ALA A 102 -10.90 -4.69 1.05
N ILE A 103 -12.15 -4.44 0.63
CA ILE A 103 -12.74 -5.05 -0.58
C ILE A 103 -11.98 -4.61 -1.84
N TYR A 104 -11.58 -3.33 -1.94
CA TYR A 104 -10.79 -2.81 -3.04
C TYR A 104 -9.46 -3.57 -3.24
N MET A 105 -8.87 -4.07 -2.16
CA MET A 105 -7.60 -4.81 -2.22
C MET A 105 -7.76 -6.26 -2.68
N ILE A 106 -8.96 -6.86 -2.60
CA ILE A 106 -9.19 -8.27 -2.93
C ILE A 106 -8.69 -8.65 -4.34
N PRO A 107 -8.96 -7.90 -5.42
CA PRO A 107 -8.44 -8.23 -6.75
C PRO A 107 -6.91 -8.28 -6.83
N GLY A 108 -6.22 -7.57 -5.94
CA GLY A 108 -4.76 -7.57 -5.86
C GLY A 108 -4.16 -8.93 -5.51
N LEU A 109 -4.94 -9.83 -4.88
CA LEU A 109 -4.52 -11.20 -4.60
C LEU A 109 -4.32 -12.03 -5.87
N TRP A 110 -4.89 -11.61 -6.99
CA TRP A 110 -4.73 -12.22 -8.30
C TRP A 110 -3.88 -11.37 -9.26
N GLY A 111 -3.12 -10.41 -8.75
CA GLY A 111 -2.20 -9.60 -9.54
C GLY A 111 -2.80 -8.34 -10.16
N ALA A 112 -4.02 -7.92 -9.77
CA ALA A 112 -4.56 -6.66 -10.27
C ALA A 112 -3.68 -5.47 -9.84
N PRO A 113 -3.41 -4.50 -10.75
CA PRO A 113 -2.66 -3.29 -10.41
C PRO A 113 -3.51 -2.39 -9.52
N LEU A 114 -3.26 -2.44 -8.21
CA LEU A 114 -3.96 -1.65 -7.21
C LEU A 114 -3.43 -0.21 -7.19
N LYS A 115 -3.89 0.62 -8.14
CA LYS A 115 -3.37 1.99 -8.35
C LYS A 115 -3.41 2.87 -7.09
N ALA A 116 -4.44 2.74 -6.24
CA ALA A 116 -4.58 3.55 -5.04
C ALA A 116 -3.54 3.20 -3.94
N ILE A 117 -3.04 1.96 -3.91
CA ILE A 117 -2.05 1.51 -2.93
C ILE A 117 -0.71 1.09 -3.54
N SER A 118 -0.50 1.37 -4.83
CA SER A 118 0.74 0.99 -5.53
C SER A 118 2.01 1.50 -4.85
N ALA A 119 1.93 2.66 -4.19
CA ALA A 119 3.03 3.25 -3.41
C ALA A 119 3.39 2.45 -2.14
N PHE A 120 2.48 1.62 -1.65
CA PHE A 120 2.61 0.88 -0.40
C PHE A 120 2.83 -0.62 -0.61
N ALA A 121 2.13 -1.20 -1.58
CA ALA A 121 2.23 -2.62 -1.87
C ALA A 121 3.60 -2.99 -2.47
N PRO A 122 4.11 -4.20 -2.17
CA PRO A 122 5.28 -4.74 -2.85
C PRO A 122 5.09 -4.80 -4.37
N PRO A 123 6.19 -4.87 -5.15
CA PRO A 123 6.14 -4.99 -6.60
C PRO A 123 5.37 -6.23 -7.06
N LEU A 124 4.78 -6.17 -8.25
CA LEU A 124 4.02 -7.28 -8.82
C LEU A 124 4.90 -8.53 -9.07
N TYR A 125 6.17 -8.36 -9.40
CA TYR A 125 7.09 -9.49 -9.65
C TYR A 125 7.35 -10.37 -8.41
N THR A 126 6.99 -9.91 -7.20
CA THR A 126 7.08 -10.74 -5.98
C THR A 126 5.89 -11.67 -5.81
N GLN A 127 4.86 -11.55 -6.65
CA GLN A 127 3.65 -12.34 -6.56
C GLN A 127 3.80 -13.67 -7.31
N ASP A 128 3.51 -14.80 -6.63
CA ASP A 128 3.65 -16.14 -7.19
C ASP A 128 2.60 -16.45 -8.27
N PHE A 129 1.40 -15.85 -8.15
CA PHE A 129 0.30 -16.09 -9.06
C PHE A 129 -0.31 -14.80 -9.59
N ASN A 130 -0.23 -14.58 -10.89
CA ASN A 130 -0.74 -13.39 -11.55
C ASN A 130 -1.68 -13.77 -12.72
N LEU A 131 -2.94 -13.32 -12.65
CA LEU A 131 -3.93 -13.45 -13.73
C LEU A 131 -3.91 -12.27 -14.71
N TYR A 132 -3.26 -11.16 -14.32
CA TYR A 132 -3.19 -9.93 -15.09
C TYR A 132 -1.78 -9.77 -15.67
N ASP A 133 -1.62 -10.02 -16.96
CA ASP A 133 -0.35 -9.76 -17.67
C ASP A 133 -0.22 -8.25 -17.96
N SER A 134 -0.09 -7.47 -16.90
CA SER A 134 -0.01 -6.00 -16.99
C SER A 134 1.38 -5.46 -16.69
N GLU A 135 2.32 -6.30 -16.26
CA GLU A 135 3.64 -5.87 -15.85
C GLU A 135 4.58 -5.71 -17.05
N VAL A 136 5.37 -4.65 -17.03
CA VAL A 136 6.52 -4.48 -17.93
C VAL A 136 7.74 -4.95 -17.16
N HIS A 137 8.38 -6.00 -17.65
CA HIS A 137 9.62 -6.51 -17.07
C HIS A 137 10.82 -5.84 -17.71
N ALA A 138 11.81 -5.47 -16.88
CA ALA A 138 13.11 -5.07 -17.40
C ALA A 138 13.72 -6.24 -18.18
N ALA A 139 14.22 -5.94 -19.37
CA ALA A 139 14.89 -6.96 -20.18
C ALA A 139 16.26 -7.35 -19.59
N PHE A 140 16.88 -6.42 -18.88
CA PHE A 140 18.20 -6.61 -18.26
C PHE A 140 18.30 -5.89 -16.92
N ASP A 141 18.92 -6.55 -15.94
CA ASP A 141 19.30 -5.98 -14.65
C ASP A 141 20.79 -5.54 -14.67
N ASP A 142 21.53 -5.90 -15.71
CA ASP A 142 22.93 -5.56 -15.93
C ASP A 142 23.06 -4.51 -17.04
N TYR A 143 23.70 -3.39 -16.71
CA TYR A 143 23.88 -2.27 -17.63
C TYR A 143 24.69 -2.64 -18.89
N GLU A 144 25.81 -3.32 -18.72
CA GLU A 144 26.71 -3.65 -19.83
C GLU A 144 26.05 -4.62 -20.80
N LEU A 145 25.41 -5.68 -20.28
CA LEU A 145 24.68 -6.66 -21.08
C LEU A 145 23.50 -6.01 -21.82
N GLY A 146 22.75 -5.15 -21.15
CA GLY A 146 21.63 -4.42 -21.75
C GLY A 146 22.09 -3.47 -22.87
N MET A 147 23.18 -2.75 -22.66
CA MET A 147 23.77 -1.84 -23.66
C MET A 147 24.33 -2.59 -24.87
N GLU A 148 24.99 -3.75 -24.64
CA GLU A 148 25.48 -4.59 -25.73
C GLU A 148 24.33 -5.11 -26.59
N TYR A 149 23.27 -5.61 -25.95
CA TYR A 149 22.07 -6.07 -26.64
C TYR A 149 21.39 -4.96 -27.45
N ALA A 150 21.27 -3.77 -26.87
CA ALA A 150 20.67 -2.61 -27.54
C ALA A 150 21.45 -2.20 -28.78
N ARG A 151 22.78 -2.13 -28.69
CA ARG A 151 23.67 -1.82 -29.83
C ARG A 151 23.55 -2.86 -30.94
N LYS A 152 23.53 -4.15 -30.58
CA LYS A 152 23.41 -5.27 -31.53
C LYS A 152 22.09 -5.24 -32.29
N ASN A 153 20.99 -4.84 -31.62
CA ASN A 153 19.65 -4.82 -32.19
C ASN A 153 19.23 -3.42 -32.69
N ASN A 154 20.12 -2.43 -32.60
CA ASN A 154 19.87 -1.03 -32.95
C ASN A 154 18.60 -0.46 -32.30
N LYS A 155 18.38 -0.77 -31.03
CA LYS A 155 17.25 -0.29 -30.23
C LYS A 155 17.68 0.80 -29.25
N PRO A 156 16.82 1.82 -29.02
CA PRO A 156 17.06 2.80 -27.97
C PRO A 156 16.96 2.14 -26.58
N VAL A 157 17.66 2.71 -25.61
CA VAL A 157 17.70 2.21 -24.23
C VAL A 157 16.91 3.13 -23.33
N MET A 158 16.11 2.56 -22.46
CA MET A 158 15.51 3.21 -21.30
C MET A 158 16.16 2.64 -20.03
N ILE A 159 16.81 3.50 -19.25
CA ILE A 159 17.39 3.11 -17.96
C ILE A 159 16.45 3.57 -16.85
N ASP A 160 16.00 2.62 -16.05
CA ASP A 160 15.19 2.89 -14.86
C ASP A 160 16.05 2.84 -13.59
N PHE A 161 16.13 3.96 -12.90
CA PHE A 161 16.78 4.04 -11.60
C PHE A 161 15.73 3.82 -10.50
N SER A 162 15.58 2.58 -10.09
CA SER A 162 14.58 2.17 -9.13
C SER A 162 15.20 1.74 -7.79
N GLY A 163 14.35 1.44 -6.81
CA GLY A 163 14.77 0.92 -5.52
C GLY A 163 13.59 0.33 -4.74
N TYR A 164 13.88 -0.56 -3.79
CA TYR A 164 12.88 -1.31 -3.04
C TYR A 164 11.86 -0.42 -2.29
N GLY A 165 12.29 0.73 -1.76
CA GLY A 165 11.45 1.69 -1.08
C GLY A 165 10.94 2.85 -1.93
N CYS A 166 11.21 2.86 -3.24
CA CYS A 166 10.88 3.96 -4.14
C CYS A 166 9.36 4.04 -4.41
N VAL A 167 8.67 4.89 -3.67
CA VAL A 167 7.22 5.12 -3.79
C VAL A 167 6.82 5.59 -5.19
N ASN A 168 7.58 6.53 -5.77
CA ASN A 168 7.28 7.09 -7.09
C ASN A 168 7.52 6.07 -8.20
N CYS A 169 8.55 5.21 -8.06
CA CYS A 169 8.82 4.14 -9.01
C CYS A 169 7.64 3.17 -9.06
N ARG A 170 7.20 2.67 -7.90
CA ARG A 170 6.03 1.78 -7.79
C ARG A 170 4.75 2.41 -8.38
N LYS A 171 4.57 3.71 -8.15
CA LYS A 171 3.42 4.44 -8.71
C LYS A 171 3.52 4.55 -10.24
N MET A 172 4.70 4.83 -10.78
CA MET A 172 4.94 4.90 -12.23
C MET A 172 4.67 3.55 -12.90
N GLU A 173 5.26 2.48 -12.38
CA GLU A 173 5.07 1.11 -12.85
C GLU A 173 3.60 0.70 -12.87
N ALA A 174 2.87 0.91 -11.77
CA ALA A 174 1.48 0.48 -11.64
C ALA A 174 0.46 1.34 -12.40
N SER A 175 0.77 2.59 -12.75
CA SER A 175 -0.20 3.51 -13.36
C SER A 175 0.14 3.97 -14.76
N VAL A 176 1.42 4.02 -15.11
CA VAL A 176 1.89 4.49 -16.43
C VAL A 176 2.35 3.33 -17.30
N TRP A 177 3.23 2.46 -16.77
CA TRP A 177 3.77 1.35 -17.57
C TRP A 177 2.70 0.30 -17.91
N THR A 178 1.67 0.17 -17.08
CA THR A 178 0.52 -0.71 -17.35
C THR A 178 -0.46 -0.17 -18.41
N ASP A 179 -0.30 1.08 -18.89
CA ASP A 179 -1.08 1.57 -20.04
C ASP A 179 -0.61 0.83 -21.30
N ALA A 180 -1.56 0.26 -22.05
CA ALA A 180 -1.24 -0.60 -23.19
C ALA A 180 -0.32 0.06 -24.23
N ARG A 181 -0.47 1.38 -24.44
CA ARG A 181 0.38 2.14 -25.38
C ARG A 181 1.81 2.27 -24.90
N VAL A 182 1.99 2.47 -23.58
CA VAL A 182 3.30 2.59 -22.94
C VAL A 182 3.97 1.22 -22.87
N LYS A 183 3.24 0.19 -22.45
CA LYS A 183 3.71 -1.20 -22.39
C LYS A 183 4.24 -1.64 -23.76
N ASP A 184 3.44 -1.46 -24.82
CA ASP A 184 3.82 -1.82 -26.19
C ASP A 184 5.12 -1.16 -26.65
N LEU A 185 5.31 0.13 -26.34
CA LEU A 185 6.53 0.86 -26.67
C LEU A 185 7.74 0.32 -25.88
N LEU A 186 7.59 0.15 -24.57
CA LEU A 186 8.67 -0.32 -23.71
C LEU A 186 9.15 -1.73 -24.08
N GLU A 187 8.24 -2.63 -24.43
CA GLU A 187 8.57 -4.02 -24.77
C GLU A 187 9.08 -4.19 -26.21
N LYS A 188 8.53 -3.42 -27.17
CA LYS A 188 8.83 -3.63 -28.59
C LYS A 188 9.95 -2.72 -29.10
N ASP A 189 9.94 -1.44 -28.70
CA ASP A 189 10.80 -0.43 -29.32
C ASP A 189 12.02 -0.09 -28.45
N TYR A 190 11.96 -0.32 -27.14
CA TYR A 190 13.04 0.00 -26.21
C TYR A 190 13.68 -1.26 -25.61
N VAL A 191 14.91 -1.10 -25.14
CA VAL A 191 15.54 -2.05 -24.22
C VAL A 191 15.49 -1.44 -22.82
N LEU A 192 14.67 -2.03 -21.93
CA LEU A 192 14.53 -1.57 -20.57
C LEU A 192 15.62 -2.22 -19.71
N ILE A 193 16.41 -1.39 -19.02
CA ILE A 193 17.45 -1.80 -18.06
C ILE A 193 17.08 -1.21 -16.71
N THR A 194 17.06 -2.00 -15.63
CA THR A 194 16.75 -1.55 -14.25
C THR A 194 17.95 -1.69 -13.35
#